data_f17edcf628cf25bee561f9dc382568aa
#
_entry.id   f17edcf628cf25bee561f9dc382568aa
#
_cell.length_a   1.000
_cell.length_b   1.000
_cell.length_c   1.000
_cell.angle_alpha   90.00
_cell.angle_beta   90.00
_cell.angle_gamma   90.00
#
_symmetry.space_group_name_H-M   'P 1'
#
loop_
_entity.id
_entity.type
_entity.pdbx_description
1 polymer ?
#
loop_
_entity_poly.entity_id
_entity_poly.type
_entity_poly.pdbx_seq_one_letter_code
_entity_poly.pdbx_strand_id
1 'polypeptide(L)'
;MIGATALESNYLSDRSVDEETLFRDIHKHILRQAKSGGRIDTEAEIAERFNVTRYKVRKALSVLSQMGIVDRAPKRGMTVNALGPKNLSSQIQVQMDIANFDIREFIEARLLIEVNIIPLCVRRMTPALLGRLDNAICRIEANAGNTQEADRWDREFHLILLESCGNRVLQVFSAALITYFEKTTSHLPQNDPSFFMMIAQQERELLRAIQRGDEDGAKALLSKHLKEQVDLLPA
;
A
#
# COMPACT_ATOMS: atom_id res chain seq x y z
N MET A 1 2.85 66.95 22.11
CA MET A 1 3.80 65.82 22.29
C MET A 1 3.21 64.87 23.29
N ILE A 2 2.75 63.77 22.86
CA ILE A 2 2.61 62.48 23.64
C ILE A 2 1.75 61.57 22.75
N GLY A 3 2.30 60.42 22.43
CA GLY A 3 1.50 59.24 22.07
C GLY A 3 1.70 58.62 20.71
N ALA A 4 2.95 58.23 20.38
CA ALA A 4 3.21 57.27 19.31
C ALA A 4 4.13 56.18 19.86
N THR A 5 3.59 55.21 20.60
CA THR A 5 4.42 54.07 21.10
C THR A 5 3.56 52.94 21.64
N ALA A 6 2.59 52.46 20.88
CA ALA A 6 1.87 51.22 21.29
C ALA A 6 1.42 50.31 20.12
N LEU A 7 1.69 50.67 18.90
CA LEU A 7 1.26 49.89 17.72
C LEU A 7 2.39 49.23 16.94
N GLU A 8 3.65 49.48 17.27
CA GLU A 8 4.81 48.90 16.55
C GLU A 8 5.38 47.61 17.20
N SER A 9 4.88 47.20 18.37
CA SER A 9 5.44 46.03 19.08
C SER A 9 4.85 44.67 18.66
N ASN A 10 3.85 44.63 17.79
CA ASN A 10 3.19 43.37 17.41
C ASN A 10 3.61 42.82 16.02
N TYR A 11 4.55 43.47 15.34
CA TYR A 11 4.98 43.06 14.00
C TYR A 11 6.38 42.40 13.94
N LEU A 12 7.07 42.24 15.06
CA LEU A 12 8.48 41.78 15.09
C LEU A 12 8.73 40.39 15.66
N SER A 13 7.72 39.52 15.75
CA SER A 13 7.96 38.13 16.15
C SER A 13 7.44 37.08 15.15
N ASP A 14 7.19 37.43 13.91
CA ASP A 14 7.07 36.43 12.84
C ASP A 14 8.45 36.00 12.34
N ARG A 15 9.20 35.30 13.23
CA ARG A 15 10.27 34.45 12.75
C ARG A 15 9.62 33.53 11.75
N SER A 16 9.95 33.71 10.47
CA SER A 16 9.51 32.86 9.39
C SER A 16 10.00 31.43 9.64
N VAL A 17 9.28 30.72 10.50
CA VAL A 17 9.42 29.28 10.55
C VAL A 17 9.01 28.83 9.15
N ASP A 18 9.98 28.30 8.40
CA ASP A 18 9.73 27.77 7.08
C ASP A 18 8.54 26.82 7.14
N GLU A 19 7.56 27.03 6.24
CA GLU A 19 6.31 26.25 6.26
C GLU A 19 6.59 24.75 6.20
N GLU A 20 7.63 24.35 5.49
CA GLU A 20 8.04 22.95 5.38
C GLU A 20 8.57 22.41 6.72
N THR A 21 9.38 23.19 7.42
CA THR A 21 9.89 22.82 8.76
C THR A 21 8.75 22.72 9.76
N LEU A 22 7.82 23.69 9.76
CA LEU A 22 6.65 23.65 10.63
C LEU A 22 5.77 22.42 10.34
N PHE A 23 5.49 22.13 9.08
CA PHE A 23 4.75 20.95 8.67
C PHE A 23 5.40 19.67 9.20
N ARG A 24 6.70 19.52 8.99
CA ARG A 24 7.47 18.35 9.44
C ARG A 24 7.43 18.19 10.97
N ASP A 25 7.51 19.26 11.71
CA ASP A 25 7.54 19.23 13.17
C ASP A 25 6.16 18.93 13.76
N ILE A 26 5.09 19.51 13.20
CA ILE A 26 3.70 19.16 13.53
C ILE A 26 3.45 17.68 13.21
N HIS A 27 3.86 17.19 12.05
CA HIS A 27 3.74 15.78 11.67
C HIS A 27 4.42 14.85 12.69
N LYS A 28 5.70 15.13 13.03
CA LYS A 28 6.44 14.36 14.04
C LYS A 28 5.76 14.38 15.41
N HIS A 29 5.19 15.51 15.79
CA HIS A 29 4.50 15.66 17.07
C HIS A 29 3.24 14.77 17.13
N ILE A 30 2.38 14.87 16.11
CA ILE A 30 1.16 14.06 15.99
C ILE A 30 1.48 12.57 15.97
N LEU A 31 2.51 12.14 15.22
CA LEU A 31 2.92 10.73 15.19
C LEU A 31 3.42 10.24 16.55
N ARG A 32 4.11 11.06 17.32
CA ARG A 32 4.54 10.71 18.70
C ARG A 32 3.34 10.49 19.61
N GLN A 33 2.37 11.39 19.58
CA GLN A 33 1.13 11.25 20.37
C GLN A 33 0.34 10.00 19.98
N ALA A 34 0.20 9.72 18.70
CA ALA A 34 -0.47 8.52 18.21
C ALA A 34 0.24 7.23 18.68
N LYS A 35 1.57 7.18 18.64
CA LYS A 35 2.36 6.02 19.10
C LYS A 35 2.25 5.78 20.59
N SER A 36 2.10 6.83 21.40
CA SER A 36 1.92 6.72 22.85
C SER A 36 0.48 6.33 23.26
N GLY A 37 -0.44 6.19 22.31
CA GLY A 37 -1.87 5.94 22.58
C GLY A 37 -2.58 7.11 23.23
N GLY A 38 -1.96 8.30 23.23
CA GLY A 38 -2.50 9.51 23.80
C GLY A 38 -3.53 10.22 22.92
N ARG A 39 -4.25 11.15 23.53
CA ARG A 39 -5.10 12.08 22.77
C ARG A 39 -4.24 12.95 21.86
N ILE A 40 -4.71 13.17 20.65
CA ILE A 40 -4.07 14.12 19.73
C ILE A 40 -4.47 15.55 20.12
N ASP A 41 -3.46 16.42 20.20
CA ASP A 41 -3.66 17.83 20.50
C ASP A 41 -4.61 18.50 19.50
N THR A 42 -5.41 19.45 19.99
CA THR A 42 -6.27 20.30 19.15
C THR A 42 -5.45 21.31 18.37
N GLU A 43 -6.05 21.92 17.34
CA GLU A 43 -5.42 23.03 16.57
C GLU A 43 -4.90 24.15 17.48
N ALA A 44 -5.61 24.44 18.59
CA ALA A 44 -5.22 25.47 19.53
C ALA A 44 -3.98 25.07 20.33
N GLU A 45 -3.96 23.85 20.87
CA GLU A 45 -2.84 23.32 21.64
C GLU A 45 -1.57 23.20 20.76
N ILE A 46 -1.72 22.79 19.50
CA ILE A 46 -0.60 22.74 18.55
C ILE A 46 -0.09 24.17 18.25
N ALA A 47 -1.00 25.14 18.03
CA ALA A 47 -0.63 26.50 17.73
C ALA A 47 0.14 27.14 18.92
N GLU A 48 -0.29 26.91 20.14
CA GLU A 48 0.40 27.34 21.36
C GLU A 48 1.77 26.69 21.49
N ARG A 49 1.83 25.35 21.33
CA ARG A 49 3.09 24.57 21.47
C ARG A 49 4.18 25.03 20.52
N PHE A 50 3.82 25.32 19.26
CA PHE A 50 4.77 25.73 18.20
C PHE A 50 4.90 27.24 18.08
N ASN A 51 4.19 28.01 18.90
CA ASN A 51 4.14 29.48 18.87
C ASN A 51 3.86 30.01 17.47
N VAL A 52 2.81 29.48 16.84
CA VAL A 52 2.36 29.87 15.49
C VAL A 52 0.86 30.15 15.48
N THR A 53 0.37 30.81 14.43
CA THR A 53 -1.07 31.06 14.29
C THR A 53 -1.85 29.76 14.03
N ARG A 54 -3.11 29.70 14.47
CA ARG A 54 -4.03 28.60 14.15
C ARG A 54 -4.20 28.40 12.64
N TYR A 55 -4.05 29.46 11.85
CA TYR A 55 -4.11 29.39 10.40
C TYR A 55 -2.98 28.51 9.84
N LYS A 56 -1.72 28.73 10.27
CA LYS A 56 -0.57 27.93 9.85
C LYS A 56 -0.74 26.45 10.27
N VAL A 57 -1.23 26.20 11.49
CA VAL A 57 -1.54 24.83 11.95
C VAL A 57 -2.63 24.18 11.09
N ARG A 58 -3.71 24.89 10.81
CA ARG A 58 -4.81 24.38 9.97
C ARG A 58 -4.35 24.02 8.57
N LYS A 59 -3.48 24.83 7.97
CA LYS A 59 -2.86 24.55 6.67
C LYS A 59 -2.06 23.24 6.71
N ALA A 60 -1.17 23.07 7.71
CA ALA A 60 -0.40 21.84 7.89
C ALA A 60 -1.28 20.61 8.12
N LEU A 61 -2.28 20.73 8.99
CA LEU A 61 -3.22 19.65 9.26
C LEU A 61 -4.12 19.32 8.07
N SER A 62 -4.43 20.29 7.20
CA SER A 62 -5.16 20.05 5.96
C SER A 62 -4.35 19.16 5.02
N VAL A 63 -3.06 19.43 4.87
CA VAL A 63 -2.15 18.57 4.09
C VAL A 63 -2.08 17.17 4.68
N LEU A 64 -1.90 17.03 5.99
CA LEU A 64 -1.89 15.72 6.66
C LEU A 64 -3.21 14.96 6.50
N SER A 65 -4.34 15.67 6.46
CA SER A 65 -5.65 15.06 6.21
C SER A 65 -5.80 14.62 4.75
N GLN A 66 -5.35 15.43 3.79
CA GLN A 66 -5.32 15.05 2.37
C GLN A 66 -4.43 13.84 2.12
N MET A 67 -3.32 13.73 2.86
CA MET A 67 -2.46 12.55 2.86
C MET A 67 -3.06 11.35 3.59
N GLY A 68 -4.27 11.46 4.14
CA GLY A 68 -4.91 10.38 4.89
C GLY A 68 -4.23 10.01 6.22
N ILE A 69 -3.31 10.85 6.71
CA ILE A 69 -2.58 10.61 7.97
C ILE A 69 -3.44 10.96 9.17
N VAL A 70 -4.22 12.05 9.05
CA VAL A 70 -5.08 12.55 10.12
C VAL A 70 -6.52 12.58 9.63
N ASP A 71 -7.42 12.08 10.44
CA ASP A 71 -8.86 12.21 10.25
C ASP A 71 -9.44 13.21 11.26
N ARG A 72 -10.36 14.05 10.80
CA ARG A 72 -11.04 15.07 11.62
C ARG A 72 -12.53 14.77 11.67
N ALA A 73 -13.00 14.27 12.79
CA ALA A 73 -14.42 14.06 12.98
C ALA A 73 -15.02 15.18 13.84
N PRO A 74 -16.08 15.84 13.39
CA PRO A 74 -16.84 16.75 14.23
C PRO A 74 -17.25 16.01 15.53
N LYS A 75 -16.98 16.59 16.70
CA LYS A 75 -17.26 16.03 18.03
C LYS A 75 -16.33 14.90 18.53
N ARG A 76 -15.53 14.24 17.69
CA ARG A 76 -14.57 13.20 18.12
C ARG A 76 -13.12 13.69 18.21
N GLY A 77 -12.86 14.92 17.75
CA GLY A 77 -11.52 15.46 17.69
C GLY A 77 -10.71 14.94 16.51
N MET A 78 -9.39 14.97 16.66
CA MET A 78 -8.43 14.53 15.66
C MET A 78 -7.94 13.13 15.99
N THR A 79 -7.94 12.24 15.02
CA THR A 79 -7.38 10.89 15.12
C THR A 79 -6.32 10.69 14.06
N VAL A 80 -5.31 9.90 14.38
CA VAL A 80 -4.33 9.46 13.37
C VAL A 80 -4.80 8.13 12.81
N ASN A 81 -4.93 8.08 11.51
CA ASN A 81 -5.23 6.83 10.82
C ASN A 81 -4.05 5.89 10.99
N ALA A 82 -4.32 4.64 11.35
CA ALA A 82 -3.29 3.62 11.33
C ALA A 82 -2.76 3.52 9.90
N LEU A 83 -1.54 4.02 9.67
CA LEU A 83 -0.84 3.87 8.41
C LEU A 83 -0.46 2.39 8.25
N GLY A 84 -1.46 1.61 7.85
CA GLY A 84 -1.25 0.23 7.42
C GLY A 84 -0.75 0.18 5.97
N PRO A 85 -0.09 -0.90 5.57
CA PRO A 85 0.33 -1.10 4.18
C PRO A 85 -0.80 -0.86 3.17
N LYS A 86 -2.04 -1.24 3.51
CA LYS A 86 -3.22 -1.06 2.66
C LYS A 86 -3.53 0.40 2.32
N ASN A 87 -3.49 1.31 3.32
CA ASN A 87 -3.78 2.73 3.09
C ASN A 87 -2.69 3.39 2.24
N LEU A 88 -1.43 3.02 2.50
CA LEU A 88 -0.30 3.53 1.71
C LEU A 88 -0.35 2.98 0.27
N SER A 89 -0.69 1.70 0.11
CA SER A 89 -0.85 1.08 -1.20
C SER A 89 -1.91 1.78 -2.04
N SER A 90 -3.06 2.13 -1.45
CA SER A 90 -4.13 2.84 -2.18
C SER A 90 -3.70 4.22 -2.68
N GLN A 91 -2.89 4.94 -1.90
CA GLN A 91 -2.35 6.24 -2.32
C GLN A 91 -1.33 6.09 -3.46
N ILE A 92 -0.45 5.08 -3.36
CA ILE A 92 0.53 4.77 -4.39
C ILE A 92 -0.17 4.31 -5.68
N GLN A 93 -1.25 3.52 -5.58
CA GLN A 93 -2.01 3.07 -6.74
C GLN A 93 -2.53 4.26 -7.58
N VAL A 94 -3.13 5.27 -6.94
CA VAL A 94 -3.59 6.48 -7.65
C VAL A 94 -2.44 7.16 -8.40
N GLN A 95 -1.24 7.23 -7.80
CA GLN A 95 -0.07 7.81 -8.47
C GLN A 95 0.42 6.94 -9.63
N MET A 96 0.38 5.63 -9.49
CA MET A 96 0.75 4.68 -10.55
C MET A 96 -0.20 4.75 -11.74
N ASP A 97 -1.51 4.92 -11.48
CA ASP A 97 -2.53 5.06 -12.54
C ASP A 97 -2.30 6.34 -13.37
N ILE A 98 -1.91 7.44 -12.71
CA ILE A 98 -1.61 8.71 -13.37
C ILE A 98 -0.28 8.67 -14.13
N ALA A 99 0.73 7.99 -13.59
CA ALA A 99 2.08 7.95 -14.13
C ALA A 99 2.20 7.15 -15.44
N ASN A 100 1.19 6.36 -15.77
CA ASN A 100 1.12 5.57 -17.01
C ASN A 100 2.37 4.70 -17.28
N PHE A 101 2.82 3.96 -16.25
CA PHE A 101 3.90 3.01 -16.37
C PHE A 101 3.58 1.93 -17.43
N ASP A 102 4.64 1.43 -18.09
CA ASP A 102 4.52 0.31 -19.01
C ASP A 102 4.18 -0.99 -18.23
N ILE A 103 3.37 -1.83 -18.83
CA ILE A 103 3.03 -3.15 -18.31
C ILE A 103 4.27 -4.01 -18.05
N ARG A 104 5.31 -3.87 -18.88
CA ARG A 104 6.58 -4.59 -18.75
C ARG A 104 7.34 -4.19 -17.49
N GLU A 105 7.27 -2.92 -17.06
CA GLU A 105 7.87 -2.45 -15.80
C GLU A 105 7.21 -3.12 -14.60
N PHE A 106 5.87 -3.31 -14.64
CA PHE A 106 5.16 -4.05 -13.59
C PHE A 106 5.57 -5.52 -13.51
N ILE A 107 5.77 -6.18 -14.67
CA ILE A 107 6.20 -7.58 -14.71
C ILE A 107 7.61 -7.73 -14.17
N GLU A 108 8.53 -6.85 -14.57
CA GLU A 108 9.89 -6.83 -14.02
C GLU A 108 9.88 -6.63 -12.51
N ALA A 109 9.08 -5.71 -12.01
CA ALA A 109 8.90 -5.48 -10.58
C ALA A 109 8.33 -6.72 -9.87
N ARG A 110 7.33 -7.41 -10.45
CA ARG A 110 6.77 -8.65 -9.93
C ARG A 110 7.85 -9.75 -9.85
N LEU A 111 8.61 -9.98 -10.91
CA LEU A 111 9.69 -10.97 -10.91
C LEU A 111 10.73 -10.67 -9.83
N LEU A 112 11.15 -9.41 -9.70
CA LEU A 112 12.12 -9.01 -8.70
C LEU A 112 11.60 -9.12 -7.27
N ILE A 113 10.36 -8.80 -7.02
CA ILE A 113 9.81 -8.77 -5.66
C ILE A 113 9.25 -10.14 -5.29
N GLU A 114 8.32 -10.69 -6.07
CA GLU A 114 7.57 -11.88 -5.70
C GLU A 114 8.46 -13.14 -5.61
N VAL A 115 9.40 -13.32 -6.54
CA VAL A 115 10.32 -14.46 -6.49
C VAL A 115 11.27 -14.34 -5.31
N ASN A 116 11.74 -13.14 -4.99
CA ASN A 116 12.69 -12.95 -3.90
C ASN A 116 12.07 -12.92 -2.50
N ILE A 117 10.77 -12.78 -2.36
CA ILE A 117 10.10 -12.94 -1.06
C ILE A 117 9.83 -14.40 -0.69
N ILE A 118 9.90 -15.36 -1.62
CA ILE A 118 9.58 -16.77 -1.39
C ILE A 118 10.27 -17.35 -0.15
N PRO A 119 11.58 -17.15 0.11
CA PRO A 119 12.20 -17.65 1.33
C PRO A 119 11.58 -17.08 2.62
N LEU A 120 11.06 -15.85 2.57
CA LEU A 120 10.34 -15.28 3.71
C LEU A 120 8.96 -15.91 3.85
N CYS A 121 8.27 -16.13 2.74
CA CYS A 121 6.96 -16.78 2.70
C CYS A 121 7.06 -18.20 3.30
N VAL A 122 8.02 -19.00 2.83
CA VAL A 122 8.24 -20.38 3.33
C VAL A 122 8.46 -20.39 4.84
N ARG A 123 9.35 -19.53 5.35
CA ARG A 123 9.68 -19.48 6.79
C ARG A 123 8.57 -18.94 7.69
N ARG A 124 7.65 -18.15 7.15
CA ARG A 124 6.60 -17.44 7.90
C ARG A 124 5.19 -17.95 7.60
N MET A 125 5.10 -18.98 6.75
CA MET A 125 3.83 -19.56 6.37
C MET A 125 3.11 -20.15 7.59
N THR A 126 1.82 -19.86 7.69
CA THR A 126 0.95 -20.37 8.75
C THR A 126 -0.15 -21.25 8.14
N PRO A 127 -0.76 -22.17 8.92
CA PRO A 127 -1.89 -22.95 8.43
C PRO A 127 -3.05 -22.10 7.90
N ALA A 128 -3.29 -20.94 8.52
CA ALA A 128 -4.32 -20.00 8.07
C ALA A 128 -3.99 -19.39 6.69
N LEU A 129 -2.73 -19.00 6.46
CA LEU A 129 -2.28 -18.48 5.17
C LEU A 129 -2.31 -19.56 4.09
N LEU A 130 -1.88 -20.80 4.41
CA LEU A 130 -1.99 -21.94 3.49
C LEU A 130 -3.45 -22.18 3.07
N GLY A 131 -4.37 -22.16 4.03
CA GLY A 131 -5.81 -22.29 3.73
C GLY A 131 -6.37 -21.17 2.86
N ARG A 132 -5.87 -19.94 3.02
CA ARG A 132 -6.26 -18.81 2.16
C ARG A 132 -5.73 -18.98 0.74
N LEU A 133 -4.47 -19.41 0.56
CA LEU A 133 -3.88 -19.68 -0.76
C LEU A 133 -4.64 -20.82 -1.46
N ASP A 134 -4.89 -21.94 -0.77
CA ASP A 134 -5.65 -23.07 -1.33
C ASP A 134 -7.08 -22.64 -1.72
N ASN A 135 -7.74 -21.83 -0.89
CA ASN A 135 -9.05 -21.28 -1.24
C ASN A 135 -8.99 -20.40 -2.51
N ALA A 136 -7.97 -19.57 -2.67
CA ALA A 136 -7.80 -18.74 -3.88
C ALA A 136 -7.69 -19.64 -5.12
N ILE A 137 -6.87 -20.68 -5.09
CA ILE A 137 -6.73 -21.68 -6.16
C ILE A 137 -8.08 -22.35 -6.48
N CYS A 138 -8.78 -22.85 -5.46
CA CYS A 138 -10.10 -23.46 -5.65
C CYS A 138 -11.12 -22.50 -6.28
N ARG A 139 -11.01 -21.21 -5.99
CA ARG A 139 -11.85 -20.18 -6.59
C ARG A 139 -11.50 -19.87 -8.03
N ILE A 140 -10.22 -19.93 -8.41
CA ILE A 140 -9.79 -19.85 -9.82
C ILE A 140 -10.41 -21.02 -10.58
N GLU A 141 -10.24 -22.26 -10.08
CA GLU A 141 -10.81 -23.49 -10.69
C GLU A 141 -12.33 -23.37 -10.87
N ALA A 142 -13.04 -22.95 -9.82
CA ALA A 142 -14.51 -22.84 -9.85
C ALA A 142 -15.03 -21.74 -10.79
N ASN A 143 -14.20 -20.75 -11.12
CA ASN A 143 -14.56 -19.63 -11.99
C ASN A 143 -13.76 -19.61 -13.29
N ALA A 144 -13.12 -20.70 -13.69
CA ALA A 144 -12.22 -20.75 -14.84
C ALA A 144 -12.89 -20.29 -16.17
N GLY A 145 -14.20 -20.42 -16.29
CA GLY A 145 -14.99 -19.92 -17.43
C GLY A 145 -15.37 -18.44 -17.34
N ASN A 146 -14.99 -17.73 -16.28
CA ASN A 146 -15.25 -16.30 -16.08
C ASN A 146 -13.92 -15.58 -15.84
N THR A 147 -13.38 -14.97 -16.89
CA THR A 147 -12.06 -14.30 -16.86
C THR A 147 -11.92 -13.32 -15.71
N GLN A 148 -12.93 -12.45 -15.49
CA GLN A 148 -12.83 -11.42 -14.44
C GLN A 148 -12.75 -12.01 -13.02
N GLU A 149 -13.57 -13.02 -12.75
CA GLU A 149 -13.57 -13.67 -11.42
C GLU A 149 -12.33 -14.53 -11.20
N ALA A 150 -11.90 -15.29 -12.21
CA ALA A 150 -10.69 -16.11 -12.11
C ALA A 150 -9.44 -15.23 -11.91
N ASP A 151 -9.27 -14.17 -12.71
CA ASP A 151 -8.18 -13.20 -12.58
C ASP A 151 -8.19 -12.48 -11.22
N ARG A 152 -9.37 -12.17 -10.69
CA ARG A 152 -9.51 -11.60 -9.35
C ARG A 152 -8.95 -12.54 -8.26
N TRP A 153 -9.13 -13.84 -8.40
CA TRP A 153 -8.62 -14.82 -7.44
C TRP A 153 -7.14 -15.13 -7.64
N ASP A 154 -6.61 -15.09 -8.88
CA ASP A 154 -5.18 -15.11 -9.19
C ASP A 154 -4.48 -13.91 -8.50
N ARG A 155 -5.01 -12.70 -8.65
CA ARG A 155 -4.54 -11.52 -7.92
C ARG A 155 -4.54 -11.73 -6.40
N GLU A 156 -5.63 -12.27 -5.85
CA GLU A 156 -5.72 -12.53 -4.39
C GLU A 156 -4.64 -13.51 -3.93
N PHE A 157 -4.33 -14.54 -4.72
CA PHE A 157 -3.25 -15.47 -4.43
C PHE A 157 -1.90 -14.75 -4.29
N HIS A 158 -1.53 -13.90 -5.25
CA HIS A 158 -0.29 -13.13 -5.20
C HIS A 158 -0.26 -12.11 -4.04
N LEU A 159 -1.39 -11.48 -3.73
CA LEU A 159 -1.49 -10.59 -2.56
C LEU A 159 -1.30 -11.34 -1.24
N ILE A 160 -1.80 -12.57 -1.12
CA ILE A 160 -1.58 -13.42 0.07
C ILE A 160 -0.10 -13.83 0.18
N LEU A 161 0.56 -14.17 -0.94
CA LEU A 161 2.00 -14.42 -0.94
C LEU A 161 2.79 -13.21 -0.42
N LEU A 162 2.47 -12.03 -0.93
CA LEU A 162 3.11 -10.79 -0.48
C LEU A 162 2.82 -10.49 1.00
N GLU A 163 1.61 -10.76 1.49
CA GLU A 163 1.27 -10.67 2.90
C GLU A 163 2.09 -11.64 3.75
N SER A 164 2.22 -12.90 3.28
CA SER A 164 2.88 -13.98 4.01
C SER A 164 4.38 -13.74 4.22
N CYS A 165 5.02 -12.92 3.39
CA CYS A 165 6.42 -12.54 3.61
C CYS A 165 6.63 -11.77 4.94
N GLY A 166 5.56 -11.24 5.56
CA GLY A 166 5.57 -10.57 6.85
C GLY A 166 6.41 -9.28 6.89
N ASN A 167 6.83 -8.76 5.74
CA ASN A 167 7.55 -7.50 5.64
C ASN A 167 6.59 -6.38 5.23
N ARG A 168 6.19 -5.57 6.21
CA ARG A 168 5.20 -4.50 6.00
C ARG A 168 5.61 -3.46 4.94
N VAL A 169 6.92 -3.25 4.74
CA VAL A 169 7.42 -2.34 3.69
C VAL A 169 7.18 -2.95 2.32
N LEU A 170 7.50 -4.24 2.14
CA LEU A 170 7.24 -4.94 0.87
C LEU A 170 5.75 -5.05 0.56
N GLN A 171 4.90 -5.16 1.59
CA GLN A 171 3.44 -5.18 1.40
C GLN A 171 2.88 -3.89 0.76
N VAL A 172 3.61 -2.78 0.83
CA VAL A 172 3.22 -1.54 0.12
C VAL A 172 3.21 -1.75 -1.41
N PHE A 173 4.03 -2.66 -1.91
CA PHE A 173 4.06 -3.00 -3.33
C PHE A 173 2.81 -3.75 -3.82
N SER A 174 1.88 -4.11 -2.92
CA SER A 174 0.56 -4.61 -3.32
C SER A 174 -0.18 -3.64 -4.27
N ALA A 175 0.10 -2.34 -4.18
CA ALA A 175 -0.43 -1.36 -5.12
C ALA A 175 0.00 -1.65 -6.56
N ALA A 176 1.29 -1.96 -6.76
CA ALA A 176 1.80 -2.30 -8.09
C ALA A 176 1.13 -3.56 -8.65
N LEU A 177 0.93 -4.58 -7.81
CA LEU A 177 0.21 -5.79 -8.20
C LEU A 177 -1.23 -5.47 -8.62
N ILE A 178 -1.97 -4.74 -7.82
CA ILE A 178 -3.36 -4.38 -8.12
C ILE A 178 -3.44 -3.64 -9.46
N THR A 179 -2.60 -2.63 -9.67
CA THR A 179 -2.56 -1.86 -10.92
C THR A 179 -2.19 -2.74 -12.12
N TYR A 180 -1.23 -3.67 -11.95
CA TYR A 180 -0.88 -4.64 -12.99
C TYR A 180 -2.11 -5.44 -13.43
N PHE A 181 -2.81 -6.09 -12.51
CA PHE A 181 -3.98 -6.90 -12.82
C PHE A 181 -5.10 -6.06 -13.47
N GLU A 182 -5.36 -4.85 -12.99
CA GLU A 182 -6.35 -3.95 -13.59
C GLU A 182 -6.01 -3.59 -15.05
N LYS A 183 -4.73 -3.45 -15.38
CA LYS A 183 -4.27 -3.16 -16.75
C LYS A 183 -4.26 -4.40 -17.65
N THR A 184 -4.09 -5.59 -17.11
CA THR A 184 -3.86 -6.82 -17.90
C THR A 184 -5.09 -7.69 -18.09
N THR A 185 -6.10 -7.62 -17.22
CA THR A 185 -7.31 -8.47 -17.28
C THR A 185 -7.99 -8.49 -18.65
N SER A 186 -8.03 -7.35 -19.34
CA SER A 186 -8.63 -7.26 -20.68
C SER A 186 -7.82 -7.94 -21.80
N HIS A 187 -6.54 -8.23 -21.55
CA HIS A 187 -5.63 -8.90 -22.50
C HIS A 187 -5.60 -10.40 -22.31
N LEU A 188 -6.14 -10.92 -21.20
CA LEU A 188 -6.20 -12.34 -20.93
C LEU A 188 -7.18 -13.06 -21.86
N PRO A 189 -6.99 -14.38 -22.12
CA PRO A 189 -7.96 -15.18 -22.85
C PRO A 189 -9.35 -15.06 -22.25
N GLN A 190 -10.32 -14.61 -23.04
CA GLN A 190 -11.67 -14.36 -22.53
C GLN A 190 -12.50 -15.63 -22.52
N ASN A 191 -13.02 -15.98 -21.34
CA ASN A 191 -13.87 -17.16 -21.13
C ASN A 191 -13.21 -18.48 -21.61
N ASP A 192 -11.89 -18.59 -21.41
CA ASP A 192 -11.14 -19.82 -21.67
C ASP A 192 -10.85 -20.56 -20.36
N PRO A 193 -11.64 -21.61 -20.04
CA PRO A 193 -11.41 -22.37 -18.81
C PRO A 193 -10.06 -23.08 -18.77
N SER A 194 -9.50 -23.45 -19.94
CA SER A 194 -8.23 -24.19 -19.99
C SER A 194 -7.06 -23.33 -19.54
N PHE A 195 -7.09 -22.04 -19.83
CA PHE A 195 -6.11 -21.06 -19.38
C PHE A 195 -6.08 -20.95 -17.84
N PHE A 196 -7.23 -20.69 -17.23
CA PHE A 196 -7.29 -20.53 -15.79
C PHE A 196 -7.10 -21.83 -15.01
N MET A 197 -7.45 -22.97 -15.60
CA MET A 197 -7.10 -24.28 -15.04
C MET A 197 -5.58 -24.52 -15.05
N MET A 198 -4.86 -24.05 -16.06
CA MET A 198 -3.40 -24.06 -16.11
C MET A 198 -2.81 -23.16 -15.02
N ILE A 199 -3.32 -21.92 -14.85
CA ILE A 199 -2.91 -21.01 -13.78
C ILE A 199 -3.10 -21.68 -12.41
N ALA A 200 -4.28 -22.20 -12.14
CA ALA A 200 -4.57 -22.87 -10.87
C ALA A 200 -3.64 -24.09 -10.62
N GLN A 201 -3.30 -24.84 -11.66
CA GLN A 201 -2.35 -25.96 -11.56
C GLN A 201 -0.95 -25.46 -11.17
N GLN A 202 -0.45 -24.40 -11.80
CA GLN A 202 0.86 -23.82 -11.49
C GLN A 202 0.93 -23.28 -10.06
N GLU A 203 -0.11 -22.57 -9.62
CA GLU A 203 -0.19 -22.08 -8.24
C GLU A 203 -0.29 -23.23 -7.22
N ARG A 204 -0.98 -24.31 -7.56
CA ARG A 204 -1.05 -25.52 -6.71
C ARG A 204 0.30 -26.19 -6.57
N GLU A 205 1.10 -26.24 -7.64
CA GLU A 205 2.48 -26.75 -7.60
C GLU A 205 3.38 -25.86 -6.73
N LEU A 206 3.27 -24.53 -6.88
CA LEU A 206 3.95 -23.56 -6.04
C LEU A 206 3.57 -23.72 -4.56
N LEU A 207 2.27 -23.84 -4.25
CA LEU A 207 1.79 -24.04 -2.88
C LEU A 207 2.37 -25.32 -2.26
N ARG A 208 2.43 -26.41 -3.02
CA ARG A 208 3.04 -27.67 -2.57
C ARG A 208 4.54 -27.55 -2.31
N ALA A 209 5.27 -26.77 -3.13
CA ALA A 209 6.69 -26.50 -2.89
C ALA A 209 6.89 -25.70 -1.60
N ILE A 210 6.07 -24.65 -1.39
CA ILE A 210 6.07 -23.86 -0.15
C ILE A 210 5.77 -24.76 1.08
N GLN A 211 4.77 -25.63 1.01
CA GLN A 211 4.42 -26.55 2.10
C GLN A 211 5.55 -27.53 2.46
N ARG A 212 6.35 -27.96 1.46
CA ARG A 212 7.52 -28.81 1.69
C ARG A 212 8.76 -28.07 2.16
N GLY A 213 8.73 -26.75 2.22
CA GLY A 213 9.90 -25.93 2.55
C GLY A 213 10.92 -25.83 1.42
N ASP A 214 10.54 -26.16 0.19
CA ASP A 214 11.39 -26.13 -1.00
C ASP A 214 11.48 -24.70 -1.54
N GLU A 215 12.40 -23.90 -0.99
CA GLU A 215 12.57 -22.48 -1.35
C GLU A 215 12.99 -22.33 -2.82
N ASP A 216 13.91 -23.15 -3.31
CA ASP A 216 14.45 -23.04 -4.67
C ASP A 216 13.45 -23.53 -5.72
N GLY A 217 12.77 -24.65 -5.45
CA GLY A 217 11.68 -25.15 -6.30
C GLY A 217 10.53 -24.14 -6.38
N ALA A 218 10.13 -23.54 -5.26
CA ALA A 218 9.09 -22.53 -5.23
C ALA A 218 9.47 -21.26 -6.02
N LYS A 219 10.72 -20.80 -5.91
CA LYS A 219 11.22 -19.68 -6.74
C LYS A 219 11.18 -20.00 -8.24
N ALA A 220 11.63 -21.18 -8.62
CA ALA A 220 11.64 -21.60 -10.02
C ALA A 220 10.22 -21.67 -10.59
N LEU A 221 9.27 -22.25 -9.84
CA LEU A 221 7.87 -22.35 -10.23
C LEU A 221 7.23 -20.98 -10.39
N LEU A 222 7.42 -20.07 -9.41
CA LEU A 222 6.85 -18.73 -9.49
C LEU A 222 7.48 -17.90 -10.62
N SER A 223 8.80 -18.01 -10.82
CA SER A 223 9.48 -17.33 -11.94
C SER A 223 8.96 -17.80 -13.29
N LYS A 224 8.70 -19.11 -13.44
CA LYS A 224 8.12 -19.68 -14.66
C LYS A 224 6.71 -19.16 -14.88
N HIS A 225 5.86 -19.25 -13.87
CA HIS A 225 4.47 -18.76 -13.88
C HIS A 225 4.37 -17.30 -14.32
N LEU A 226 5.17 -16.40 -13.71
CA LEU A 226 5.15 -14.97 -14.05
C LEU A 226 5.68 -14.70 -15.46
N LYS A 227 6.67 -15.45 -15.96
CA LYS A 227 7.20 -15.27 -17.32
C LYS A 227 6.21 -15.73 -18.38
N GLU A 228 5.52 -16.83 -18.17
CA GLU A 228 4.52 -17.32 -19.12
C GLU A 228 3.34 -16.35 -19.29
N GLN A 229 3.00 -15.57 -18.25
CA GLN A 229 2.00 -14.50 -18.35
C GLN A 229 2.48 -13.32 -19.23
N VAL A 230 3.79 -13.07 -19.32
CA VAL A 230 4.35 -12.01 -20.17
C VAL A 230 4.07 -12.27 -21.65
N ASP A 231 4.19 -13.52 -22.07
CA ASP A 231 4.04 -13.91 -23.48
C ASP A 231 2.61 -13.71 -24.01
N LEU A 232 1.66 -13.44 -23.11
CA LEU A 232 0.25 -13.17 -23.45
C LEU A 232 -0.04 -11.68 -23.68
N LEU A 233 0.89 -10.81 -23.31
CA LEU A 233 0.68 -9.37 -23.40
C LEU A 233 1.06 -8.84 -24.79
N PRO A 234 0.36 -7.81 -25.30
CA PRO A 234 0.69 -7.19 -26.57
C PRO A 234 2.12 -6.61 -26.53
N ALA A 235 2.78 -6.69 -27.68
CA ALA A 235 4.14 -6.17 -27.86
C ALA A 235 4.20 -4.65 -27.71
#